data_00070f6e4198a92f8fd86d77f906abe8
#
_entry.id   00070f6e4198a92f8fd86d77f906abe8
#
_cell.length_a   1.000
_cell.length_b   1.000
_cell.length_c   1.000
_cell.angle_alpha   90.00
_cell.angle_beta   90.00
_cell.angle_gamma   90.00
#
_symmetry.space_group_name_H-M   'P 1'
#
loop_
_entity.id
_entity.type
_entity.pdbx_description
1 polymer ?
#
loop_
_entity_poly.entity_id
_entity_poly.type
_entity_poly.pdbx_seq_one_letter_code
_entity_poly.pdbx_strand_id
1 'polypeptide(L)'
;MVDTSEITTLLFDWDGTVVDSAGVGLTAFERSFAALGVPFDHDLYREAYSPNWYSVYEALGLPKEKWQQADDLWVHHYGELNVEPIAGALETIAELKRRNYRLGVVSSGTECRVLREIEQLALKDSFEIVICNEQMKQKKPHPEGLQSALSALGCTRKVTAYVGDSPEDIEMGQRANMLTVGVRSDYPTSWKLKNHNPDILIESLGELLHYF
;
A
#
# COMPACT_ATOMS: atom_id res chain seq x y z
N MET A 1 -15.76 15.15 -15.08
CA MET A 1 -15.96 14.31 -13.87
C MET A 1 -15.79 12.87 -14.33
N VAL A 2 -15.00 12.07 -13.64
CA VAL A 2 -14.82 10.64 -13.99
C VAL A 2 -16.14 9.92 -13.71
N ASP A 3 -16.57 9.06 -14.62
CA ASP A 3 -17.78 8.24 -14.41
C ASP A 3 -17.43 7.02 -13.58
N THR A 4 -18.02 6.93 -12.40
CA THR A 4 -17.82 5.84 -11.43
C THR A 4 -19.07 4.99 -11.24
N SER A 5 -20.13 5.25 -12.01
CA SER A 5 -21.46 4.63 -11.81
C SER A 5 -21.48 3.10 -11.99
N GLU A 6 -20.53 2.53 -12.76
CA GLU A 6 -20.41 1.09 -12.94
C GLU A 6 -19.49 0.41 -11.90
N ILE A 7 -18.78 1.18 -11.06
CA ILE A 7 -17.86 0.62 -10.07
C ILE A 7 -18.65 0.00 -8.93
N THR A 8 -18.36 -1.25 -8.63
CA THR A 8 -18.97 -2.03 -7.54
C THR A 8 -17.93 -2.66 -6.63
N THR A 9 -16.64 -2.58 -7.01
CA THR A 9 -15.52 -3.20 -6.28
C THR A 9 -14.40 -2.18 -6.11
N LEU A 10 -13.85 -2.08 -4.91
CA LEU A 10 -12.68 -1.26 -4.60
C LEU A 10 -11.57 -2.16 -4.07
N LEU A 11 -10.41 -2.12 -4.71
CA LEU A 11 -9.20 -2.73 -4.21
C LEU A 11 -8.30 -1.63 -3.64
N PHE A 12 -7.73 -1.87 -2.47
CA PHE A 12 -6.89 -0.91 -1.75
C PHE A 12 -5.46 -1.41 -1.66
N ASP A 13 -4.50 -0.53 -1.82
CA ASP A 13 -3.22 -0.72 -1.17
C ASP A 13 -3.39 -0.64 0.35
N TRP A 14 -2.37 -1.04 1.11
CA TRP A 14 -2.44 -1.09 2.57
C TRP A 14 -1.65 0.03 3.22
N ASP A 15 -0.34 0.03 3.01
CA ASP A 15 0.62 0.95 3.63
C ASP A 15 0.51 2.35 3.01
N GLY A 16 0.25 3.37 3.81
CA GLY A 16 0.03 4.74 3.32
C GLY A 16 -1.36 4.98 2.72
N THR A 17 -2.17 3.94 2.56
CA THR A 17 -3.53 4.03 2.00
C THR A 17 -4.58 3.78 3.08
N VAL A 18 -4.51 2.67 3.80
CA VAL A 18 -5.44 2.33 4.90
C VAL A 18 -4.77 2.55 6.25
N VAL A 19 -3.48 2.26 6.38
CA VAL A 19 -2.71 2.43 7.61
C VAL A 19 -1.60 3.45 7.45
N ASP A 20 -1.38 4.26 8.50
CA ASP A 20 -0.25 5.17 8.62
C ASP A 20 0.99 4.41 9.11
N SER A 21 1.68 3.80 8.17
CA SER A 21 2.87 2.98 8.43
C SER A 21 4.19 3.68 8.07
N ALA A 22 4.16 4.90 7.52
CA ALA A 22 5.36 5.60 7.08
C ALA A 22 6.36 5.84 8.21
N GLY A 23 5.91 6.38 9.35
CA GLY A 23 6.74 6.63 10.53
C GLY A 23 7.22 5.35 11.20
N VAL A 24 6.35 4.32 11.24
CA VAL A 24 6.67 3.00 11.79
C VAL A 24 7.75 2.33 10.93
N GLY A 25 7.59 2.34 9.62
CA GLY A 25 8.55 1.79 8.67
C GLY A 25 9.91 2.48 8.74
N LEU A 26 9.94 3.82 8.81
CA LEU A 26 11.17 4.59 8.99
C LEU A 26 11.89 4.21 10.29
N THR A 27 11.16 4.16 11.41
CA THR A 27 11.73 3.76 12.71
C THR A 27 12.33 2.36 12.66
N ALA A 28 11.67 1.42 11.96
CA ALA A 28 12.21 0.07 11.79
C ALA A 28 13.49 0.06 10.95
N PHE A 29 13.60 0.88 9.89
CA PHE A 29 14.85 1.05 9.13
C PHE A 29 15.98 1.61 10.01
N GLU A 30 15.74 2.68 10.75
CA GLU A 30 16.71 3.29 11.66
C GLU A 30 17.27 2.28 12.67
N ARG A 31 16.38 1.53 13.32
CA ARG A 31 16.78 0.50 14.31
C ARG A 31 17.57 -0.63 13.65
N SER A 32 17.18 -1.07 12.45
CA SER A 32 17.86 -2.12 11.72
C SER A 32 19.27 -1.71 11.33
N PHE A 33 19.43 -0.50 10.78
CA PHE A 33 20.74 0.03 10.41
C PHE A 33 21.65 0.24 11.63
N ALA A 34 21.10 0.75 12.73
CA ALA A 34 21.81 0.88 13.99
C ALA A 34 22.30 -0.48 14.53
N ALA A 35 21.47 -1.52 14.49
CA ALA A 35 21.85 -2.87 14.90
C ALA A 35 22.94 -3.48 14.00
N LEU A 36 22.98 -3.09 12.73
CA LEU A 36 24.02 -3.52 11.77
C LEU A 36 25.31 -2.69 11.82
N GLY A 37 25.32 -1.61 12.62
CA GLY A 37 26.43 -0.69 12.72
C GLY A 37 26.66 0.13 11.43
N VAL A 38 25.59 0.37 10.66
CA VAL A 38 25.62 1.16 9.41
C VAL A 38 24.93 2.50 9.67
N PRO A 39 25.54 3.65 9.32
CA PRO A 39 24.88 4.95 9.43
C PRO A 39 23.60 5.00 8.61
N PHE A 40 22.57 5.65 9.13
CA PHE A 40 21.32 5.89 8.42
C PHE A 40 21.22 7.36 8.01
N ASP A 41 21.09 7.62 6.71
CA ASP A 41 20.95 8.96 6.16
C ASP A 41 19.49 9.20 5.75
N HIS A 42 18.83 10.10 6.44
CA HIS A 42 17.42 10.43 6.22
C HIS A 42 17.13 11.08 4.86
N ASP A 43 18.06 11.88 4.35
CA ASP A 43 17.85 12.56 3.08
C ASP A 43 18.03 11.57 1.92
N LEU A 44 19.05 10.74 1.96
CA LEU A 44 19.19 9.62 1.01
C LEU A 44 18.04 8.64 1.09
N TYR A 45 17.52 8.33 2.29
CA TYR A 45 16.32 7.49 2.45
C TYR A 45 15.13 8.10 1.71
N ARG A 46 14.84 9.41 1.92
CA ARG A 46 13.70 10.08 1.26
C ARG A 46 13.84 10.11 -0.26
N GLU A 47 15.05 10.36 -0.75
CA GLU A 47 15.32 10.41 -2.20
C GLU A 47 15.19 9.04 -2.87
N ALA A 48 15.71 7.98 -2.22
CA ALA A 48 15.75 6.63 -2.74
C ALA A 48 14.52 5.79 -2.40
N TYR A 49 13.58 6.35 -1.60
CA TYR A 49 12.42 5.60 -1.15
C TYR A 49 11.65 4.99 -2.33
N SER A 50 11.39 3.70 -2.22
CA SER A 50 10.61 2.90 -3.14
C SER A 50 9.94 1.76 -2.37
N PRO A 51 8.75 1.29 -2.78
CA PRO A 51 8.17 0.05 -2.27
C PRO A 51 9.08 -1.19 -2.44
N ASN A 52 10.08 -1.10 -3.33
CA ASN A 52 11.20 -2.04 -3.38
C ASN A 52 12.33 -1.56 -2.46
N TRP A 53 12.30 -1.96 -1.19
CA TRP A 53 13.26 -1.53 -0.17
C TRP A 53 14.72 -1.89 -0.44
N TYR A 54 15.01 -2.83 -1.34
CA TYR A 54 16.39 -3.10 -1.76
C TYR A 54 17.04 -1.91 -2.47
N SER A 55 16.25 -1.08 -3.14
CA SER A 55 16.74 0.19 -3.70
C SER A 55 17.17 1.15 -2.58
N VAL A 56 16.47 1.15 -1.45
CA VAL A 56 16.84 1.93 -0.26
C VAL A 56 18.15 1.41 0.35
N TYR A 57 18.30 0.08 0.48
CA TYR A 57 19.52 -0.52 0.99
C TYR A 57 20.74 -0.17 0.14
N GLU A 58 20.60 -0.24 -1.19
CA GLU A 58 21.67 0.08 -2.12
C GLU A 58 22.06 1.56 -2.04
N ALA A 59 21.09 2.47 -2.00
CA ALA A 59 21.32 3.91 -1.89
C ALA A 59 21.99 4.29 -0.56
N LEU A 60 21.59 3.65 0.55
CA LEU A 60 22.20 3.84 1.86
C LEU A 60 23.53 3.10 2.05
N GLY A 61 24.03 2.43 1.01
CA GLY A 61 25.33 1.75 1.05
C GLY A 61 25.36 0.50 1.92
N LEU A 62 24.20 -0.13 2.19
CA LEU A 62 24.16 -1.39 2.94
C LEU A 62 24.77 -2.52 2.08
N PRO A 63 25.83 -3.21 2.55
CA PRO A 63 26.42 -4.32 1.84
C PRO A 63 25.41 -5.44 1.56
N LYS A 64 25.45 -6.00 0.33
CA LYS A 64 24.45 -7.00 -0.11
C LYS A 64 24.40 -8.24 0.77
N GLU A 65 25.52 -8.65 1.33
CA GLU A 65 25.61 -9.76 2.28
C GLU A 65 24.86 -9.53 3.61
N LYS A 66 24.51 -8.27 3.91
CA LYS A 66 23.73 -7.90 5.10
C LYS A 66 22.22 -7.74 4.81
N TRP A 67 21.78 -7.81 3.56
CA TRP A 67 20.39 -7.51 3.19
C TRP A 67 19.39 -8.43 3.87
N GLN A 68 19.64 -9.75 3.88
CA GLN A 68 18.76 -10.70 4.57
C GLN A 68 18.67 -10.40 6.07
N GLN A 69 19.80 -10.09 6.70
CA GLN A 69 19.80 -9.72 8.12
C GLN A 69 19.05 -8.40 8.35
N ALA A 70 19.15 -7.44 7.44
CA ALA A 70 18.39 -6.20 7.51
C ALA A 70 16.88 -6.43 7.39
N ASP A 71 16.46 -7.33 6.47
CA ASP A 71 15.06 -7.72 6.34
C ASP A 71 14.52 -8.34 7.63
N ASP A 72 15.25 -9.28 8.23
CA ASP A 72 14.87 -9.94 9.47
C ASP A 72 14.76 -8.93 10.64
N LEU A 73 15.72 -8.02 10.74
CA LEU A 73 15.72 -6.95 11.74
C LEU A 73 14.57 -5.95 11.51
N TRP A 74 14.30 -5.58 10.26
CA TRP A 74 13.21 -4.67 9.93
C TRP A 74 11.86 -5.27 10.32
N VAL A 75 11.63 -6.54 9.97
CA VAL A 75 10.40 -7.27 10.34
C VAL A 75 10.26 -7.35 11.88
N HIS A 76 11.36 -7.62 12.58
CA HIS A 76 11.37 -7.66 14.05
C HIS A 76 11.00 -6.29 14.64
N HIS A 77 11.73 -5.24 14.28
CA HIS A 77 11.51 -3.90 14.84
C HIS A 77 10.16 -3.30 14.44
N TYR A 78 9.70 -3.55 13.20
CA TYR A 78 8.36 -3.15 12.78
C TYR A 78 7.29 -3.88 13.61
N GLY A 79 7.49 -5.15 13.90
CA GLY A 79 6.57 -5.98 14.69
C GLY A 79 6.40 -5.54 16.16
N GLU A 80 7.37 -4.78 16.69
CA GLU A 80 7.30 -4.18 18.04
C GLU A 80 6.46 -2.90 18.10
N LEU A 81 6.09 -2.36 16.94
CA LEU A 81 5.36 -1.10 16.79
C LEU A 81 3.92 -1.37 16.35
N ASN A 82 3.02 -0.48 16.71
CA ASN A 82 1.64 -0.52 16.25
C ASN A 82 1.47 0.49 15.12
N VAL A 83 0.69 0.10 14.11
CA VAL A 83 0.20 1.03 13.09
C VAL A 83 -1.16 1.56 13.51
N GLU A 84 -1.40 2.82 13.19
CA GLU A 84 -2.72 3.43 13.34
C GLU A 84 -3.41 3.49 11.97
N PRO A 85 -4.74 3.45 11.92
CA PRO A 85 -5.45 3.69 10.66
C PRO A 85 -5.25 5.13 10.22
N ILE A 86 -5.14 5.36 8.91
CA ILE A 86 -5.20 6.72 8.36
C ILE A 86 -6.53 7.39 8.76
N ALA A 87 -6.48 8.69 9.05
CA ALA A 87 -7.65 9.44 9.49
C ALA A 87 -8.83 9.25 8.53
N GLY A 88 -9.97 8.79 9.05
CA GLY A 88 -11.17 8.53 8.28
C GLY A 88 -11.19 7.19 7.52
N ALA A 89 -10.13 6.37 7.59
CA ALA A 89 -10.08 5.10 6.86
C ALA A 89 -11.13 4.10 7.34
N LEU A 90 -11.28 3.93 8.66
CA LEU A 90 -12.24 2.97 9.21
C LEU A 90 -13.68 3.34 8.86
N GLU A 91 -14.03 4.62 9.01
CA GLU A 91 -15.36 5.17 8.68
C GLU A 91 -15.66 5.03 7.19
N THR A 92 -14.67 5.31 6.33
CA THR A 92 -14.80 5.19 4.89
C THR A 92 -15.04 3.74 4.46
N ILE A 93 -14.24 2.80 4.98
CA ILE A 93 -14.40 1.37 4.71
C ILE A 93 -15.78 0.88 5.17
N ALA A 94 -16.22 1.26 6.37
CA ALA A 94 -17.53 0.90 6.90
C ALA A 94 -18.67 1.45 6.03
N GLU A 95 -18.57 2.69 5.59
CA GLU A 95 -19.60 3.33 4.75
C GLU A 95 -19.62 2.71 3.34
N LEU A 96 -18.48 2.42 2.73
CA LEU A 96 -18.42 1.73 1.43
C LEU A 96 -19.08 0.35 1.51
N LYS A 97 -18.84 -0.40 2.60
CA LYS A 97 -19.54 -1.67 2.85
C LYS A 97 -21.06 -1.47 3.00
N ARG A 98 -21.47 -0.44 3.72
CA ARG A 98 -22.91 -0.11 3.88
C ARG A 98 -23.56 0.21 2.52
N ARG A 99 -22.80 0.80 1.59
CA ARG A 99 -23.22 1.05 0.20
C ARG A 99 -23.14 -0.21 -0.69
N ASN A 100 -22.81 -1.37 -0.12
CA ASN A 100 -22.66 -2.66 -0.80
C ASN A 100 -21.51 -2.74 -1.81
N TYR A 101 -20.44 -1.93 -1.64
CA TYR A 101 -19.20 -2.15 -2.38
C TYR A 101 -18.48 -3.40 -1.88
N ARG A 102 -17.93 -4.16 -2.82
CA ARG A 102 -17.01 -5.26 -2.52
C ARG A 102 -15.62 -4.68 -2.32
N LEU A 103 -14.95 -5.06 -1.24
CA LEU A 103 -13.64 -4.50 -0.89
C LEU A 103 -12.58 -5.59 -0.85
N GLY A 104 -11.36 -5.25 -1.25
CA GLY A 104 -10.20 -6.12 -1.16
C GLY A 104 -8.90 -5.33 -0.95
N VAL A 105 -7.84 -6.03 -0.57
CA VAL A 105 -6.51 -5.46 -0.35
C VAL A 105 -5.51 -6.10 -1.32
N VAL A 106 -4.62 -5.28 -1.92
CA VAL A 106 -3.47 -5.72 -2.71
C VAL A 106 -2.24 -4.95 -2.27
N SER A 107 -1.42 -5.57 -1.43
CA SER A 107 -0.28 -4.93 -0.74
C SER A 107 1.06 -5.57 -1.09
N SER A 108 2.13 -4.76 -1.08
CA SER A 108 3.52 -5.25 -1.10
C SER A 108 3.98 -5.80 0.25
N GLY A 109 3.21 -5.60 1.32
CA GLY A 109 3.49 -6.12 2.65
C GLY A 109 3.45 -7.64 2.72
N THR A 110 4.12 -8.21 3.74
CA THR A 110 4.06 -9.65 4.00
C THR A 110 2.67 -10.05 4.52
N GLU A 111 2.18 -11.22 4.13
CA GLU A 111 0.84 -11.70 4.48
C GLU A 111 0.63 -11.72 5.99
N CYS A 112 1.59 -12.28 6.73
CA CYS A 112 1.50 -12.36 8.20
C CYS A 112 1.32 -10.98 8.85
N ARG A 113 2.04 -9.96 8.38
CA ARG A 113 1.94 -8.59 8.89
C ARG A 113 0.59 -7.97 8.56
N VAL A 114 0.21 -7.98 7.28
CA VAL A 114 -1.02 -7.33 6.82
C VAL A 114 -2.25 -7.96 7.48
N LEU A 115 -2.32 -9.29 7.58
CA LEU A 115 -3.44 -9.98 8.23
C LEU A 115 -3.51 -9.67 9.73
N ARG A 116 -2.36 -9.59 10.43
CA ARG A 116 -2.31 -9.18 11.84
C ARG A 116 -2.86 -7.77 12.02
N GLU A 117 -2.45 -6.83 11.18
CA GLU A 117 -2.91 -5.44 11.24
C GLU A 117 -4.40 -5.30 10.91
N ILE A 118 -4.90 -6.03 9.91
CA ILE A 118 -6.33 -6.13 9.60
C ILE A 118 -7.13 -6.61 10.83
N GLU A 119 -6.61 -7.60 11.56
CA GLU A 119 -7.26 -8.12 12.77
C GLU A 119 -7.20 -7.11 13.92
N GLN A 120 -6.06 -6.47 14.14
CA GLN A 120 -5.88 -5.42 15.16
C GLN A 120 -6.83 -4.23 14.95
N LEU A 121 -7.09 -3.85 13.71
CA LEU A 121 -7.99 -2.77 13.33
C LEU A 121 -9.47 -3.20 13.23
N ALA A 122 -9.79 -4.45 13.58
CA ALA A 122 -11.14 -5.03 13.47
C ALA A 122 -11.73 -4.97 12.03
N LEU A 123 -10.88 -5.04 11.01
CA LEU A 123 -11.26 -4.98 9.60
C LEU A 123 -11.39 -6.36 8.93
N LYS A 124 -11.28 -7.47 9.68
CA LYS A 124 -11.28 -8.84 9.17
C LYS A 124 -12.47 -9.15 8.25
N ASP A 125 -13.66 -8.69 8.62
CA ASP A 125 -14.87 -8.90 7.84
C ASP A 125 -15.12 -7.81 6.78
N SER A 126 -14.18 -6.88 6.61
CA SER A 126 -14.33 -5.78 5.67
C SER A 126 -13.87 -6.14 4.27
N PHE A 127 -12.89 -7.02 4.14
CA PHE A 127 -12.28 -7.36 2.86
C PHE A 127 -12.61 -8.79 2.45
N GLU A 128 -13.05 -8.98 1.19
CA GLU A 128 -13.35 -10.30 0.62
C GLU A 128 -12.09 -11.03 0.16
N ILE A 129 -11.02 -10.27 -0.14
CA ILE A 129 -9.74 -10.80 -0.60
C ILE A 129 -8.58 -9.94 -0.06
N VAL A 130 -7.49 -10.60 0.28
CA VAL A 130 -6.22 -9.94 0.63
C VAL A 130 -5.14 -10.63 -0.18
N ILE A 131 -4.46 -9.88 -1.05
CA ILE A 131 -3.31 -10.33 -1.84
C ILE A 131 -2.07 -9.62 -1.30
N CYS A 132 -1.10 -10.39 -0.85
CA CYS A 132 0.14 -9.90 -0.27
C CYS A 132 1.36 -10.26 -1.10
N ASN A 133 2.52 -9.84 -0.63
CA ASN A 133 3.80 -10.02 -1.32
C ASN A 133 4.06 -11.47 -1.74
N GLU A 134 3.71 -12.46 -0.91
CA GLU A 134 3.98 -13.88 -1.14
C GLU A 134 3.12 -14.46 -2.28
N GLN A 135 1.94 -13.89 -2.54
CA GLN A 135 1.06 -14.33 -3.63
C GLN A 135 1.40 -13.69 -4.98
N MET A 136 2.38 -12.77 -5.03
CA MET A 136 2.79 -12.08 -6.25
C MET A 136 4.21 -12.49 -6.66
N LYS A 137 4.36 -13.09 -7.84
CA LYS A 137 5.69 -13.38 -8.43
C LYS A 137 6.34 -12.10 -8.93
N GLN A 138 5.55 -11.21 -9.50
CA GLN A 138 5.98 -9.90 -9.99
C GLN A 138 5.39 -8.80 -9.12
N LYS A 139 6.28 -7.96 -8.58
CA LYS A 139 5.93 -6.91 -7.63
C LYS A 139 5.36 -5.68 -8.33
N LYS A 140 4.71 -4.78 -7.57
CA LYS A 140 4.32 -3.45 -8.07
C LYS A 140 5.49 -2.79 -8.80
N PRO A 141 5.26 -2.18 -9.95
CA PRO A 141 3.99 -1.84 -10.61
C PRO A 141 3.47 -2.90 -11.60
N HIS A 142 3.87 -4.18 -11.50
CA HIS A 142 3.30 -5.22 -12.35
C HIS A 142 1.85 -5.54 -11.94
N PRO A 143 0.89 -5.71 -12.89
CA PRO A 143 -0.54 -5.84 -12.57
C PRO A 143 -0.96 -7.21 -12.03
N GLU A 144 -0.03 -8.14 -11.79
CA GLU A 144 -0.33 -9.52 -11.39
C GLU A 144 -1.21 -9.60 -10.13
N GLY A 145 -0.92 -8.81 -9.09
CA GLY A 145 -1.71 -8.81 -7.85
C GLY A 145 -3.16 -8.39 -8.07
N LEU A 146 -3.39 -7.35 -8.88
CA LEU A 146 -4.75 -6.91 -9.23
C LEU A 146 -5.47 -7.97 -10.07
N GLN A 147 -4.79 -8.60 -11.02
CA GLN A 147 -5.36 -9.67 -11.84
C GLN A 147 -5.74 -10.89 -10.98
N SER A 148 -4.91 -11.23 -10.01
CA SER A 148 -5.18 -12.31 -9.04
C SER A 148 -6.42 -11.98 -8.19
N ALA A 149 -6.53 -10.74 -7.69
CA ALA A 149 -7.68 -10.28 -6.92
C ALA A 149 -8.97 -10.32 -7.76
N LEU A 150 -8.94 -9.82 -9.00
CA LEU A 150 -10.09 -9.87 -9.92
C LEU A 150 -10.55 -11.31 -10.18
N SER A 151 -9.59 -12.21 -10.42
CA SER A 151 -9.89 -13.63 -10.65
C SER A 151 -10.55 -14.28 -9.44
N ALA A 152 -10.00 -14.05 -8.25
CA ALA A 152 -10.53 -14.62 -7.00
C ALA A 152 -11.92 -14.08 -6.66
N LEU A 153 -12.16 -12.79 -6.91
CA LEU A 153 -13.46 -12.16 -6.70
C LEU A 153 -14.48 -12.49 -7.81
N GLY A 154 -14.06 -13.04 -8.94
CA GLY A 154 -14.93 -13.26 -10.10
C GLY A 154 -15.48 -11.97 -10.69
N CYS A 155 -14.74 -10.86 -10.58
CA CYS A 155 -15.14 -9.55 -11.12
C CYS A 155 -14.22 -9.10 -12.26
N THR A 156 -14.61 -8.02 -12.94
CA THR A 156 -13.87 -7.48 -14.07
C THR A 156 -13.25 -6.12 -13.73
N ARG A 157 -12.18 -5.77 -14.45
CA ARG A 157 -11.53 -4.45 -14.32
C ARG A 157 -12.48 -3.26 -14.55
N LYS A 158 -13.54 -3.44 -15.36
CA LYS A 158 -14.48 -2.36 -15.70
C LYS A 158 -15.33 -1.90 -14.51
N VAL A 159 -15.59 -2.80 -13.58
CA VAL A 159 -16.41 -2.53 -12.39
C VAL A 159 -15.55 -2.40 -11.13
N THR A 160 -14.22 -2.28 -11.28
CA THR A 160 -13.27 -2.26 -10.17
C THR A 160 -12.38 -1.02 -10.26
N ALA A 161 -12.21 -0.31 -9.14
CA ALA A 161 -11.22 0.73 -8.97
C ALA A 161 -10.08 0.26 -8.06
N TYR A 162 -8.86 0.77 -8.28
CA TYR A 162 -7.71 0.56 -7.41
C TYR A 162 -7.31 1.86 -6.74
N VAL A 163 -7.18 1.82 -5.42
CA VAL A 163 -6.87 2.97 -4.55
C VAL A 163 -5.49 2.76 -3.95
N GLY A 164 -4.58 3.71 -4.13
CA GLY A 164 -3.23 3.63 -3.60
C GLY A 164 -2.57 4.99 -3.45
N ASP A 165 -1.46 5.05 -2.70
CA ASP A 165 -0.77 6.28 -2.34
C ASP A 165 0.59 6.47 -3.03
N SER A 166 1.04 5.48 -3.79
CA SER A 166 2.34 5.50 -4.47
C SER A 166 2.22 5.61 -6.00
N PRO A 167 3.25 6.14 -6.68
CA PRO A 167 3.38 6.07 -8.12
C PRO A 167 3.21 4.67 -8.70
N GLU A 168 3.76 3.68 -8.00
CA GLU A 168 3.72 2.27 -8.40
C GLU A 168 2.29 1.69 -8.35
N ASP A 169 1.44 2.19 -7.45
CA ASP A 169 0.02 1.82 -7.39
C ASP A 169 -0.72 2.33 -8.61
N ILE A 170 -0.52 3.61 -8.93
CA ILE A 170 -1.17 4.21 -10.09
C ILE A 170 -0.74 3.50 -11.38
N GLU A 171 0.55 3.25 -11.54
CA GLU A 171 1.07 2.52 -12.70
C GLU A 171 0.54 1.08 -12.75
N MET A 172 0.43 0.39 -11.61
CA MET A 172 -0.15 -0.96 -11.50
C MET A 172 -1.61 -0.98 -11.96
N GLY A 173 -2.43 -0.04 -11.48
CA GLY A 173 -3.83 0.11 -11.86
C GLY A 173 -3.98 0.42 -13.36
N GLN A 174 -3.19 1.34 -13.89
CA GLN A 174 -3.17 1.70 -15.32
C GLN A 174 -2.79 0.50 -16.20
N ARG A 175 -1.76 -0.26 -15.81
CA ARG A 175 -1.35 -1.50 -16.52
C ARG A 175 -2.42 -2.59 -16.48
N ALA A 176 -3.24 -2.61 -15.41
CA ALA A 176 -4.39 -3.49 -15.31
C ALA A 176 -5.61 -2.96 -16.10
N ASN A 177 -5.54 -1.74 -16.66
CA ASN A 177 -6.66 -1.01 -17.28
C ASN A 177 -7.86 -0.86 -16.33
N MET A 178 -7.59 -0.52 -15.08
CA MET A 178 -8.57 -0.24 -14.03
C MET A 178 -8.67 1.26 -13.79
N LEU A 179 -9.79 1.71 -13.23
CA LEU A 179 -9.91 3.06 -12.67
C LEU A 179 -8.91 3.19 -11.52
N THR A 180 -8.13 4.27 -11.52
CA THR A 180 -7.10 4.53 -10.52
C THR A 180 -7.46 5.71 -9.63
N VAL A 181 -7.35 5.54 -8.32
CA VAL A 181 -7.51 6.61 -7.35
C VAL A 181 -6.20 6.76 -6.58
N GLY A 182 -5.57 7.92 -6.72
CA GLY A 182 -4.41 8.29 -5.91
C GLY A 182 -4.86 8.99 -4.63
N VAL A 183 -4.37 8.54 -3.48
CA VAL A 183 -4.60 9.20 -2.19
C VAL A 183 -3.30 9.76 -1.64
N ARG A 184 -3.32 11.00 -1.11
CA ARG A 184 -2.16 11.60 -0.47
C ARG A 184 -1.81 10.88 0.83
N SER A 185 -0.52 10.69 1.07
CA SER A 185 0.03 10.08 2.27
C SER A 185 1.30 10.81 2.73
N ASP A 186 1.82 10.43 3.89
CA ASP A 186 3.07 10.96 4.44
C ASP A 186 4.32 10.23 3.88
N TYR A 187 4.13 9.28 2.98
CA TYR A 187 5.24 8.61 2.31
C TYR A 187 6.03 9.56 1.39
N PRO A 188 7.36 9.40 1.31
CA PRO A 188 8.24 10.29 0.55
C PRO A 188 7.89 10.43 -0.94
N THR A 189 7.18 9.45 -1.51
CA THR A 189 6.80 9.44 -2.93
C THR A 189 5.42 10.03 -3.22
N SER A 190 4.61 10.31 -2.21
CA SER A 190 3.21 10.76 -2.37
C SER A 190 3.07 12.02 -3.24
N TRP A 191 4.02 12.98 -3.16
CA TRP A 191 4.01 14.17 -4.00
C TRP A 191 4.15 13.88 -5.49
N LYS A 192 4.71 12.70 -5.87
CA LYS A 192 4.88 12.27 -7.27
C LYS A 192 3.59 11.76 -7.90
N LEU A 193 2.55 11.41 -7.11
CA LEU A 193 1.27 10.87 -7.60
C LEU A 193 0.68 11.69 -8.73
N LYS A 194 0.67 13.02 -8.59
CA LYS A 194 0.14 13.93 -9.61
C LYS A 194 0.79 13.74 -10.99
N ASN A 195 2.07 13.39 -11.02
CA ASN A 195 2.83 13.19 -12.26
C ASN A 195 2.50 11.85 -12.95
N HIS A 196 1.88 10.92 -12.23
CA HIS A 196 1.44 9.61 -12.75
C HIS A 196 -0.01 9.61 -13.24
N ASN A 197 -0.68 10.79 -13.19
CA ASN A 197 -2.01 11.02 -13.74
C ASN A 197 -3.05 9.95 -13.32
N PRO A 198 -3.31 9.77 -12.00
CA PRO A 198 -4.44 8.94 -11.59
C PRO A 198 -5.74 9.52 -12.17
N ASP A 199 -6.73 8.66 -12.42
CA ASP A 199 -8.05 9.11 -12.89
C ASP A 199 -8.73 10.02 -11.88
N ILE A 200 -8.53 9.73 -10.58
CA ILE A 200 -8.99 10.54 -9.44
C ILE A 200 -7.80 10.74 -8.50
N LEU A 201 -7.61 11.97 -8.02
CA LEU A 201 -6.64 12.30 -6.98
C LEU A 201 -7.37 12.95 -5.81
N ILE A 202 -7.21 12.37 -4.62
CA ILE A 202 -7.87 12.82 -3.38
C ILE A 202 -6.82 13.17 -2.31
N GLU A 203 -7.17 14.08 -1.42
CA GLU A 203 -6.31 14.50 -0.31
C GLU A 203 -6.53 13.62 0.94
N SER A 204 -7.69 12.97 1.06
CA SER A 204 -8.02 12.05 2.15
C SER A 204 -8.86 10.88 1.68
N LEU A 205 -8.76 9.74 2.36
CA LEU A 205 -9.51 8.54 1.99
C LEU A 205 -11.04 8.77 2.10
N GLY A 206 -11.48 9.65 3.00
CA GLY A 206 -12.90 10.01 3.16
C GLY A 206 -13.52 10.63 1.91
N GLU A 207 -12.72 11.24 1.03
CA GLU A 207 -13.23 11.81 -0.22
C GLU A 207 -13.72 10.75 -1.21
N LEU A 208 -13.33 9.47 -1.04
CA LEU A 208 -13.89 8.36 -1.83
C LEU A 208 -15.42 8.36 -1.80
N LEU A 209 -16.01 8.73 -0.67
CA LEU A 209 -17.47 8.73 -0.49
C LEU A 209 -18.21 9.76 -1.37
N HIS A 210 -17.49 10.67 -2.01
CA HIS A 210 -18.05 11.59 -3.00
C HIS A 210 -18.11 10.98 -4.42
N TYR A 211 -17.40 9.88 -4.64
CA TYR A 211 -17.31 9.20 -5.94
C TYR A 211 -18.01 7.84 -5.95
N PHE A 212 -18.05 7.19 -4.77
CA PHE A 212 -18.51 5.82 -4.62
C PHE A 212 -19.61 5.67 -3.54
#